data_e42161325d7872496549f3ce321d6c72
#
_entry.id   e42161325d7872496549f3ce321d6c72
#
_cell.length_a   1.000
_cell.length_b   1.000
_cell.length_c   1.000
_cell.angle_alpha   90.00
_cell.angle_beta   90.00
_cell.angle_gamma   90.00
#
_symmetry.space_group_name_H-M   'P 1'
#
loop_
_entity.id
_entity.type
_entity.pdbx_description
1 polymer ?
#
loop_
_entity_poly.entity_id
_entity_poly.type
_entity_poly.pdbx_seq_one_letter_code
_entity_poly.pdbx_strand_id
1 'polypeptide(L)'
;MNKPEKNNNPWKTLSSKLALDTPWLKVREDKVITPGGEEGQYYVIESKPGVLVIAETNQKEIYLIENFRYQLREWRWEIPGGGIDDGDTPLEAAQKELKEELGFTADKWTQLGDMFPSNNGPMNDHNLVFLAQDLQPATKKHESGEAIKPPEAIPRDKVFEMITKGELTDGQSLGVLLFYKLWIDNN
;
A
#
# COMPACT_ATOMS: atom_id res chain seq x y z
N MET A 1 17.46 5.65 -16.40
CA MET A 1 16.60 4.94 -17.39
C MET A 1 15.54 5.90 -17.85
N ASN A 2 15.36 6.11 -19.16
CA ASN A 2 14.28 6.97 -19.68
C ASN A 2 12.94 6.34 -19.31
N LYS A 3 12.05 7.08 -18.62
CA LYS A 3 10.67 6.65 -18.39
C LYS A 3 10.05 6.40 -19.78
N PRO A 4 9.38 5.26 -20.03
CA PRO A 4 8.70 5.03 -21.28
C PRO A 4 7.68 6.14 -21.53
N GLU A 5 7.57 6.60 -22.77
CA GLU A 5 6.57 7.59 -23.15
C GLU A 5 5.16 7.11 -22.74
N LYS A 6 4.48 7.87 -21.89
CA LYS A 6 3.16 7.55 -21.33
C LYS A 6 2.03 7.47 -22.37
N ASN A 7 2.31 7.64 -23.65
CA ASN A 7 1.29 7.85 -24.69
C ASN A 7 1.09 6.69 -25.68
N ASN A 8 1.69 5.53 -25.47
CA ASN A 8 1.48 4.41 -26.38
C ASN A 8 0.57 3.35 -25.73
N ASN A 9 -0.67 3.75 -25.37
CA ASN A 9 -1.67 2.79 -24.91
C ASN A 9 -2.18 1.98 -26.11
N PRO A 10 -1.93 0.65 -26.19
CA PRO A 10 -2.39 -0.17 -27.30
C PRO A 10 -3.90 -0.45 -27.26
N TRP A 11 -4.57 -0.09 -26.18
CA TRP A 11 -6.02 -0.20 -26.02
C TRP A 11 -6.70 1.11 -26.38
N LYS A 12 -7.84 1.03 -27.06
CA LYS A 12 -8.68 2.20 -27.35
C LYS A 12 -9.99 2.09 -26.57
N THR A 13 -10.21 2.99 -25.62
CA THR A 13 -11.50 3.08 -24.90
C THR A 13 -12.53 3.76 -25.79
N LEU A 14 -13.67 3.12 -25.99
CA LEU A 14 -14.81 3.62 -26.78
C LEU A 14 -15.82 4.35 -25.89
N SER A 15 -16.14 3.78 -24.73
CA SER A 15 -17.03 4.36 -23.72
C SER A 15 -16.76 3.75 -22.36
N SER A 16 -17.13 4.48 -21.31
CA SER A 16 -17.01 4.06 -19.91
C SER A 16 -18.31 4.30 -19.16
N LYS A 17 -18.66 3.43 -18.24
CA LYS A 17 -19.75 3.61 -17.28
C LYS A 17 -19.39 2.97 -15.95
N LEU A 18 -19.97 3.44 -14.85
CA LEU A 18 -19.89 2.73 -13.58
C LEU A 18 -20.83 1.52 -13.62
N ALA A 19 -20.26 0.33 -13.42
CA ALA A 19 -21.01 -0.92 -13.28
C ALA A 19 -21.42 -1.17 -11.82
N LEU A 20 -20.61 -0.70 -10.87
CA LEU A 20 -20.90 -0.70 -9.44
C LEU A 20 -20.40 0.62 -8.84
N ASP A 21 -21.23 1.28 -8.04
CA ASP A 21 -20.87 2.50 -7.32
C ASP A 21 -21.40 2.40 -5.89
N THR A 22 -20.49 2.19 -4.95
CA THR A 22 -20.77 2.13 -3.51
C THR A 22 -19.82 3.05 -2.77
N PRO A 23 -20.05 3.39 -1.48
CA PRO A 23 -19.09 4.15 -0.70
C PRO A 23 -17.71 3.49 -0.58
N TRP A 24 -17.64 2.17 -0.75
CA TRP A 24 -16.44 1.37 -0.47
C TRP A 24 -15.76 0.82 -1.73
N LEU A 25 -16.50 0.70 -2.84
CA LEU A 25 -16.02 0.04 -4.04
C LEU A 25 -16.67 0.65 -5.28
N LYS A 26 -15.85 1.04 -6.23
CA LYS A 26 -16.27 1.46 -7.56
C LYS A 26 -15.71 0.54 -8.61
N VAL A 27 -16.58 0.07 -9.52
CA VAL A 27 -16.16 -0.74 -10.66
C VAL A 27 -16.60 -0.03 -11.93
N ARG A 28 -15.64 0.32 -12.77
CA ARG A 28 -15.87 0.89 -14.09
C ARG A 28 -15.86 -0.21 -15.14
N GLU A 29 -16.82 -0.21 -16.04
CA GLU A 29 -16.87 -1.01 -17.26
C GLU A 29 -16.49 -0.13 -18.45
N ASP A 30 -15.45 -0.50 -19.16
CA ASP A 30 -15.02 0.14 -20.39
C ASP A 30 -15.31 -0.75 -21.59
N LYS A 31 -15.96 -0.20 -22.62
CA LYS A 31 -15.98 -0.79 -23.96
C LYS A 31 -14.68 -0.40 -24.66
N VAL A 32 -13.97 -1.36 -25.19
CA VAL A 32 -12.62 -1.15 -25.71
C VAL A 32 -12.42 -1.80 -27.07
N ILE A 33 -11.43 -1.30 -27.82
CA ILE A 33 -10.77 -2.08 -28.87
C ILE A 33 -9.47 -2.62 -28.27
N THR A 34 -9.31 -3.93 -28.34
CA THR A 34 -8.13 -4.64 -27.85
C THR A 34 -6.90 -4.31 -28.72
N PRO A 35 -5.68 -4.61 -28.27
CA PRO A 35 -4.49 -4.50 -29.12
C PRO A 35 -4.54 -5.31 -30.42
N GLY A 36 -5.36 -6.39 -30.43
CA GLY A 36 -5.61 -7.21 -31.63
C GLY A 36 -6.64 -6.62 -32.61
N GLY A 37 -7.25 -5.46 -32.27
CA GLY A 37 -8.25 -4.78 -33.11
C GLY A 37 -9.69 -5.25 -32.90
N GLU A 38 -9.97 -6.11 -31.93
CA GLU A 38 -11.30 -6.67 -31.65
C GLU A 38 -12.03 -5.82 -30.61
N GLU A 39 -13.36 -5.76 -30.70
CA GLU A 39 -14.19 -5.18 -29.63
C GLU A 39 -14.20 -6.07 -28.40
N GLY A 40 -14.12 -5.45 -27.23
CA GLY A 40 -14.15 -6.13 -25.95
C GLY A 40 -14.65 -5.26 -24.79
N GLN A 41 -14.65 -5.84 -23.61
CA GLN A 41 -14.97 -5.16 -22.36
C GLN A 41 -13.80 -5.29 -21.40
N TYR A 42 -13.50 -4.22 -20.66
CA TYR A 42 -12.51 -4.20 -19.59
C TYR A 42 -13.17 -3.67 -18.31
N TYR A 43 -12.90 -4.33 -17.18
CA TYR A 43 -13.40 -3.88 -15.90
C TYR A 43 -12.25 -3.36 -15.07
N VAL A 44 -12.43 -2.18 -14.49
CA VAL A 44 -11.44 -1.53 -13.63
C VAL A 44 -12.05 -1.32 -12.26
N ILE A 45 -11.39 -1.83 -11.23
CA ILE A 45 -11.70 -1.48 -9.85
C ILE A 45 -10.98 -0.17 -9.55
N GLU A 46 -11.75 0.90 -9.35
CA GLU A 46 -11.20 2.22 -9.06
C GLU A 46 -10.89 2.35 -7.59
N SER A 47 -9.62 2.56 -7.28
CA SER A 47 -9.12 2.79 -5.93
C SER A 47 -8.50 4.17 -5.81
N LYS A 48 -8.55 4.74 -4.61
CA LYS A 48 -7.72 5.89 -4.27
C LYS A 48 -6.25 5.46 -4.17
N PRO A 49 -5.31 6.35 -4.47
CA PRO A 49 -3.91 6.12 -4.10
C PRO A 49 -3.79 5.92 -2.59
N GLY A 50 -2.80 5.18 -2.16
CA GLY A 50 -2.54 4.93 -0.75
C GLY A 50 -1.10 5.22 -0.35
N VAL A 51 -0.85 5.01 0.92
CA VAL A 51 0.47 5.08 1.53
C VAL A 51 0.76 3.81 2.32
N LEU A 52 2.02 3.42 2.35
CA LEU A 52 2.54 2.34 3.19
C LEU A 52 3.70 2.90 4.01
N VAL A 53 3.75 2.56 5.30
CA VAL A 53 4.71 3.16 6.24
C VAL A 53 5.58 2.07 6.85
N ILE A 54 6.88 2.14 6.61
CA ILE A 54 7.87 1.38 7.35
C ILE A 54 8.24 2.21 8.58
N ALA A 55 7.74 1.84 9.75
CA ALA A 55 8.07 2.49 11.02
C ALA A 55 9.24 1.75 11.68
N GLU A 56 10.44 2.35 11.63
CA GLU A 56 11.66 1.75 12.16
C GLU A 56 12.10 2.44 13.46
N THR A 57 12.35 1.64 14.50
CA THR A 57 12.91 2.10 15.78
C THR A 57 14.42 2.36 15.67
N ASN A 58 14.98 3.07 16.67
CA ASN A 58 16.43 3.27 16.78
C ASN A 58 17.21 1.95 17.03
N GLN A 59 16.51 0.90 17.49
CA GLN A 59 17.05 -0.45 17.69
C GLN A 59 16.98 -1.31 16.43
N LYS A 60 16.59 -0.73 15.28
CA LYS A 60 16.40 -1.45 14.02
C LYS A 60 15.31 -2.51 14.07
N GLU A 61 14.23 -2.21 14.77
CA GLU A 61 13.01 -2.98 14.75
C GLU A 61 12.00 -2.31 13.83
N ILE A 62 11.18 -3.10 13.14
CA ILE A 62 10.09 -2.63 12.28
C ILE A 62 8.77 -2.95 12.97
N TYR A 63 7.89 -1.96 13.08
CA TYR A 63 6.54 -2.20 13.53
C TYR A 63 5.72 -2.89 12.45
N LEU A 64 5.14 -4.03 12.79
CA LEU A 64 4.13 -4.73 12.00
C LEU A 64 2.81 -4.76 12.75
N ILE A 65 1.72 -4.92 12.00
CA ILE A 65 0.37 -5.16 12.51
C ILE A 65 -0.12 -6.52 12.01
N GLU A 66 -0.93 -7.22 12.81
CA GLU A 66 -1.75 -8.32 12.31
C GLU A 66 -3.16 -7.78 12.02
N ASN A 67 -3.58 -7.85 10.76
CA ASN A 67 -4.89 -7.44 10.30
C ASN A 67 -5.72 -8.66 9.89
N PHE A 68 -7.01 -8.71 10.28
CA PHE A 68 -7.92 -9.77 9.85
C PHE A 68 -8.48 -9.45 8.47
N ARG A 69 -8.00 -10.15 7.46
CA ARG A 69 -8.47 -9.99 6.08
C ARG A 69 -9.72 -10.83 5.84
N TYR A 70 -10.90 -10.16 5.87
CA TYR A 70 -12.22 -10.78 5.76
C TYR A 70 -12.36 -11.71 4.55
N GLN A 71 -11.84 -11.32 3.39
CA GLN A 71 -11.91 -12.11 2.14
C GLN A 71 -11.10 -13.41 2.21
N LEU A 72 -10.04 -13.45 3.04
CA LEU A 72 -9.19 -14.61 3.26
C LEU A 72 -9.60 -15.40 4.51
N ARG A 73 -10.37 -14.76 5.41
CA ARG A 73 -10.78 -15.27 6.72
C ARG A 73 -9.61 -15.67 7.63
N GLU A 74 -8.53 -14.89 7.55
CA GLU A 74 -7.32 -15.15 8.35
C GLU A 74 -6.62 -13.85 8.76
N TRP A 75 -5.79 -13.95 9.79
CA TRP A 75 -4.91 -12.90 10.25
C TRP A 75 -3.64 -12.85 9.39
N ARG A 76 -3.23 -11.66 8.98
CA ARG A 76 -2.03 -11.44 8.18
C ARG A 76 -1.13 -10.39 8.80
N TRP A 77 0.17 -10.67 8.80
CA TRP A 77 1.19 -9.69 9.11
C TRP A 77 1.36 -8.71 7.96
N GLU A 78 1.29 -7.43 8.29
CA GLU A 78 1.34 -6.35 7.31
C GLU A 78 2.12 -5.16 7.86
N ILE A 79 2.68 -4.33 6.97
CA ILE A 79 3.12 -2.98 7.31
C ILE A 79 1.90 -2.06 7.37
N PRO A 80 1.89 -1.05 8.25
CA PRO A 80 0.81 -0.06 8.33
C PRO A 80 0.62 0.69 7.01
N GLY A 81 -0.62 1.08 6.75
CA GLY A 81 -0.94 1.90 5.60
C GLY A 81 -2.41 2.02 5.29
N GLY A 82 -2.76 3.04 4.54
CA GLY A 82 -4.15 3.33 4.17
C GLY A 82 -4.28 4.25 2.98
N GLY A 83 -5.52 4.66 2.71
CA GLY A 83 -5.85 5.53 1.58
C GLY A 83 -5.44 6.98 1.83
N ILE A 84 -5.14 7.71 0.75
CA ILE A 84 -4.95 9.17 0.81
C ILE A 84 -6.33 9.82 0.72
N ASP A 85 -6.74 10.55 1.75
CA ASP A 85 -8.00 11.28 1.76
C ASP A 85 -7.94 12.50 0.83
N ASP A 86 -9.14 12.95 0.38
CA ASP A 86 -9.23 14.10 -0.51
C ASP A 86 -8.73 15.37 0.20
N GLY A 87 -7.68 15.95 -0.34
CA GLY A 87 -7.04 17.17 0.19
C GLY A 87 -5.76 16.92 0.98
N ASP A 88 -5.48 15.67 1.38
CA ASP A 88 -4.24 15.32 2.06
C ASP A 88 -3.09 15.15 1.05
N THR A 89 -1.90 15.57 1.46
CA THR A 89 -0.68 15.16 0.78
C THR A 89 -0.33 13.72 1.16
N PRO A 90 0.45 12.98 0.35
CA PRO A 90 0.87 11.64 0.69
C PRO A 90 1.61 11.54 2.04
N LEU A 91 2.41 12.55 2.39
CA LEU A 91 3.12 12.57 3.67
C LEU A 91 2.15 12.79 4.85
N GLU A 92 1.16 13.66 4.71
CA GLU A 92 0.14 13.85 5.75
C GLU A 92 -0.67 12.57 5.97
N ALA A 93 -1.05 11.86 4.88
CA ALA A 93 -1.70 10.56 5.00
C ALA A 93 -0.79 9.54 5.72
N ALA A 94 0.49 9.45 5.38
CA ALA A 94 1.44 8.55 6.05
C ALA A 94 1.61 8.88 7.55
N GLN A 95 1.61 10.17 7.92
CA GLN A 95 1.68 10.61 9.31
C GLN A 95 0.41 10.26 10.09
N LYS A 96 -0.75 10.36 9.43
CA LYS A 96 -2.04 9.98 9.99
C LYS A 96 -2.09 8.49 10.28
N GLU A 97 -1.74 7.64 9.28
CA GLU A 97 -1.72 6.19 9.42
C GLU A 97 -0.74 5.72 10.52
N LEU A 98 0.48 6.28 10.58
CA LEU A 98 1.43 5.99 11.64
C LEU A 98 0.84 6.23 13.02
N LYS A 99 0.09 7.33 13.18
CA LYS A 99 -0.53 7.69 14.46
C LYS A 99 -1.75 6.84 14.79
N GLU A 100 -2.59 6.54 13.80
CA GLU A 100 -3.85 5.82 14.00
C GLU A 100 -3.60 4.34 14.24
N GLU A 101 -2.76 3.69 13.44
CA GLU A 101 -2.52 2.26 13.54
C GLU A 101 -1.44 1.87 14.57
N LEU A 102 -0.39 2.70 14.72
CA LEU A 102 0.71 2.37 15.62
C LEU A 102 0.73 3.19 16.91
N GLY A 103 0.13 4.39 16.93
CA GLY A 103 0.19 5.30 18.08
C GLY A 103 1.53 6.04 18.20
N PHE A 104 2.15 6.35 17.06
CA PHE A 104 3.40 7.11 17.01
C PHE A 104 3.30 8.32 16.07
N THR A 105 4.17 9.30 16.31
CA THR A 105 4.63 10.28 15.31
C THR A 105 6.10 9.99 15.01
N ALA A 106 6.66 10.63 13.97
CA ALA A 106 8.06 10.47 13.62
C ALA A 106 8.67 11.83 13.28
N ASP A 107 9.93 12.04 13.67
CA ASP A 107 10.66 13.28 13.38
C ASP A 107 11.40 13.22 12.04
N LYS A 108 11.66 12.01 11.53
CA LYS A 108 12.36 11.80 10.26
C LYS A 108 11.56 10.97 9.30
N TRP A 109 11.35 11.51 8.09
CA TRP A 109 10.61 10.88 7.00
C TRP A 109 11.45 10.80 5.74
N THR A 110 11.43 9.65 5.10
CA THR A 110 12.06 9.44 3.79
C THR A 110 11.08 8.75 2.87
N GLN A 111 10.74 9.37 1.75
CA GLN A 111 9.98 8.68 0.71
C GLN A 111 10.88 7.68 0.01
N LEU A 112 10.46 6.41 -0.02
CA LEU A 112 11.19 5.33 -0.67
C LEU A 112 10.62 5.10 -2.08
N GLY A 113 11.36 5.57 -3.07
CA GLY A 113 10.98 5.40 -4.48
C GLY A 113 9.77 6.21 -4.95
N ASP A 114 9.31 5.87 -6.14
CA ASP A 114 8.08 6.41 -6.73
C ASP A 114 6.87 5.54 -6.34
N MET A 115 5.73 5.74 -6.98
CA MET A 115 4.50 4.97 -6.76
C MET A 115 4.64 3.49 -7.12
N PHE A 116 4.20 2.63 -6.22
CA PHE A 116 4.18 1.18 -6.40
C PHE A 116 2.74 0.72 -6.68
N PRO A 117 2.43 0.18 -7.88
CA PRO A 117 1.16 -0.49 -8.09
C PRO A 117 1.08 -1.75 -7.21
N SER A 118 -0.02 -1.93 -6.51
CA SER A 118 -0.20 -3.05 -5.58
C SER A 118 -0.47 -4.36 -6.30
N ASN A 119 -1.09 -4.31 -7.45
CA ASN A 119 -1.30 -5.46 -8.31
C ASN A 119 -1.38 -5.09 -9.80
N ASN A 120 -1.18 -6.08 -10.66
CA ASN A 120 -1.27 -5.93 -12.11
C ASN A 120 -2.62 -6.41 -12.67
N GLY A 121 -3.62 -6.61 -11.81
CA GLY A 121 -4.96 -7.02 -12.18
C GLY A 121 -5.87 -5.85 -12.56
N PRO A 122 -7.18 -5.97 -12.36
CA PRO A 122 -8.15 -4.94 -12.72
C PRO A 122 -8.14 -3.72 -11.79
N MET A 123 -7.38 -3.72 -10.72
CA MET A 123 -7.26 -2.61 -9.79
C MET A 123 -6.28 -1.55 -10.31
N ASN A 124 -6.66 -0.28 -10.20
CA ASN A 124 -5.79 0.84 -10.59
C ASN A 124 -5.07 1.49 -9.39
N ASP A 125 -4.97 0.75 -8.29
CA ASP A 125 -4.32 1.23 -7.08
C ASP A 125 -2.81 1.39 -7.25
N HIS A 126 -2.26 2.33 -6.50
CA HIS A 126 -0.82 2.54 -6.37
C HIS A 126 -0.54 3.23 -5.06
N ASN A 127 0.53 2.83 -4.41
CA ASN A 127 0.90 3.30 -3.09
C ASN A 127 2.26 4.01 -3.11
N LEU A 128 2.38 5.05 -2.30
CA LEU A 128 3.65 5.68 -1.97
C LEU A 128 4.17 5.05 -0.67
N VAL A 129 5.49 4.86 -0.61
CA VAL A 129 6.12 4.23 0.54
C VAL A 129 6.95 5.24 1.30
N PHE A 130 6.76 5.29 2.60
CA PHE A 130 7.52 6.15 3.51
C PHE A 130 8.24 5.33 4.57
N LEU A 131 9.49 5.70 4.83
CA LEU A 131 10.24 5.27 6.01
C LEU A 131 10.10 6.35 7.08
N ALA A 132 9.55 5.95 8.23
CA ALA A 132 9.39 6.78 9.43
C ALA A 132 10.43 6.34 10.48
N GLN A 133 11.25 7.26 10.94
CA GLN A 133 12.29 7.05 11.95
C GLN A 133 12.21 8.11 13.04
N ASP A 134 12.94 7.92 14.13
CA ASP A 134 12.89 8.80 15.32
C ASP A 134 11.45 8.88 15.85
N LEU A 135 10.87 7.70 16.12
CA LEU A 135 9.47 7.54 16.54
C LEU A 135 9.24 8.11 17.94
N GLN A 136 8.14 8.89 18.08
CA GLN A 136 7.70 9.47 19.34
C GLN A 136 6.31 8.92 19.69
N PRO A 137 6.07 8.48 20.94
CA PRO A 137 4.74 8.03 21.34
C PRO A 137 3.67 9.10 21.15
N ALA A 138 2.52 8.70 20.62
CA ALA A 138 1.35 9.56 20.42
C ALA A 138 0.07 8.85 20.86
N THR A 139 -1.01 9.61 21.03
CA THR A 139 -2.30 9.03 21.38
C THR A 139 -2.88 8.32 20.16
N LYS A 140 -3.07 7.00 20.28
CA LYS A 140 -3.70 6.18 19.24
C LYS A 140 -5.19 6.52 19.12
N LYS A 141 -5.67 6.65 17.88
CA LYS A 141 -7.11 6.74 17.58
C LYS A 141 -7.43 5.54 16.68
N HIS A 142 -8.08 4.54 17.25
CA HIS A 142 -8.59 3.43 16.44
C HIS A 142 -9.80 3.86 15.62
N GLU A 143 -9.82 3.51 14.35
CA GLU A 143 -11.05 3.49 13.58
C GLU A 143 -11.89 2.28 14.00
N SER A 144 -13.20 2.50 14.24
CA SER A 144 -14.12 1.51 14.83
C SER A 144 -14.59 0.41 13.86
N GLY A 145 -13.86 0.13 12.81
CA GLY A 145 -14.26 -0.84 11.78
C GLY A 145 -13.22 -1.89 11.41
N GLU A 146 -12.01 -1.79 11.93
CA GLU A 146 -10.90 -2.66 11.56
C GLU A 146 -10.57 -3.66 12.69
N ALA A 147 -10.32 -4.90 12.27
CA ALA A 147 -9.87 -5.95 13.17
C ALA A 147 -8.34 -6.02 13.12
N ILE A 148 -7.67 -5.12 13.84
CA ILE A 148 -6.21 -5.02 13.92
C ILE A 148 -5.78 -5.36 15.36
N LYS A 149 -4.80 -6.27 15.50
CA LYS A 149 -4.16 -6.54 16.78
C LYS A 149 -3.20 -5.41 17.18
N PRO A 150 -2.80 -5.34 18.46
CA PRO A 150 -1.76 -4.38 18.87
C PRO A 150 -0.51 -4.52 17.99
N PRO A 151 0.11 -3.39 17.59
CA PRO A 151 1.32 -3.44 16.78
C PRO A 151 2.48 -4.06 17.53
N GLU A 152 3.35 -4.77 16.83
CA GLU A 152 4.55 -5.39 17.39
C GLU A 152 5.80 -4.84 16.73
N ALA A 153 6.79 -4.43 17.56
CA ALA A 153 8.12 -4.08 17.11
C ALA A 153 8.94 -5.35 16.95
N ILE A 154 9.33 -5.69 15.73
CA ILE A 154 10.04 -6.93 15.40
C ILE A 154 11.43 -6.57 14.87
N PRO A 155 12.52 -7.17 15.36
CA PRO A 155 13.85 -6.97 14.84
C PRO A 155 13.86 -7.13 13.31
N ARG A 156 14.45 -6.16 12.62
CA ARG A 156 14.42 -6.06 11.14
C ARG A 156 14.87 -7.36 10.45
N ASP A 157 15.92 -7.99 10.95
CA ASP A 157 16.40 -9.25 10.37
C ASP A 157 15.37 -10.37 10.56
N LYS A 158 14.62 -10.33 11.67
CA LYS A 158 13.55 -11.29 11.93
C LYS A 158 12.37 -11.06 10.97
N VAL A 159 12.04 -9.82 10.64
CA VAL A 159 11.01 -9.52 9.63
C VAL A 159 11.38 -10.14 8.28
N PHE A 160 12.65 -10.02 7.86
CA PHE A 160 13.11 -10.66 6.62
C PHE A 160 13.11 -12.20 6.72
N GLU A 161 13.39 -12.75 7.89
CA GLU A 161 13.25 -14.18 8.14
C GLU A 161 11.78 -14.64 8.03
N MET A 162 10.81 -13.88 8.56
CA MET A 162 9.37 -14.16 8.44
C MET A 162 8.93 -14.23 6.98
N ILE A 163 9.50 -13.39 6.10
CA ILE A 163 9.25 -13.46 4.65
C ILE A 163 9.72 -14.81 4.10
N THR A 164 10.95 -15.20 4.39
CA THR A 164 11.53 -16.44 3.84
C THR A 164 10.86 -17.71 4.38
N LYS A 165 10.25 -17.62 5.57
CA LYS A 165 9.48 -18.71 6.18
C LYS A 165 8.01 -18.75 5.75
N GLY A 166 7.54 -17.74 5.01
CA GLY A 166 6.12 -17.64 4.63
C GLY A 166 5.20 -17.26 5.79
N GLU A 167 5.72 -16.66 6.85
CA GLU A 167 4.94 -16.11 7.96
C GLU A 167 4.37 -14.73 7.63
N LEU A 168 5.12 -13.90 6.87
CA LEU A 168 4.67 -12.64 6.29
C LEU A 168 4.45 -12.86 4.80
N THR A 169 3.21 -12.83 4.35
CA THR A 169 2.79 -13.23 3.00
C THR A 169 1.92 -12.19 2.29
N ASP A 170 1.65 -11.05 2.93
CA ASP A 170 0.97 -9.94 2.27
C ASP A 170 1.81 -9.38 1.12
N GLY A 171 1.25 -9.36 -0.10
CA GLY A 171 1.99 -9.03 -1.31
C GLY A 171 2.51 -7.58 -1.34
N GLN A 172 1.76 -6.64 -0.78
CA GLN A 172 2.19 -5.24 -0.70
C GLN A 172 3.36 -5.09 0.27
N SER A 173 3.21 -5.66 1.48
CA SER A 173 4.26 -5.65 2.50
C SER A 173 5.54 -6.34 2.04
N LEU A 174 5.41 -7.49 1.34
CA LEU A 174 6.54 -8.20 0.74
C LEU A 174 7.32 -7.32 -0.24
N GLY A 175 6.62 -6.68 -1.18
CA GLY A 175 7.24 -5.83 -2.20
C GLY A 175 7.97 -4.64 -1.58
N VAL A 176 7.32 -3.98 -0.62
CA VAL A 176 7.86 -2.80 0.07
C VAL A 176 9.05 -3.15 0.96
N LEU A 177 8.94 -4.22 1.75
CA LEU A 177 10.03 -4.67 2.63
C LEU A 177 11.25 -5.17 1.84
N LEU A 178 11.05 -5.82 0.70
CA LEU A 178 12.15 -6.19 -0.19
C LEU A 178 12.81 -4.94 -0.80
N PHE A 179 12.02 -3.97 -1.26
CA PHE A 179 12.56 -2.70 -1.75
C PHE A 179 13.36 -1.98 -0.67
N TYR A 180 12.82 -1.92 0.55
CA TYR A 180 13.51 -1.34 1.69
C TYR A 180 14.81 -2.08 2.01
N LYS A 181 14.81 -3.43 1.99
CA LYS A 181 16.05 -4.23 2.19
C LYS A 181 17.12 -3.84 1.19
N LEU A 182 16.78 -3.76 -0.09
CA LEU A 182 17.73 -3.36 -1.13
C LEU A 182 18.16 -1.90 -0.98
N TRP A 183 17.28 -1.03 -0.52
CA TRP A 183 17.60 0.38 -0.28
C TRP A 183 18.63 0.53 0.86
N ILE A 184 18.44 -0.15 2.01
CA ILE A 184 19.39 -0.09 3.12
C ILE A 184 20.75 -0.74 2.80
N ASP A 185 20.77 -1.76 1.94
CA ASP A 185 22.03 -2.42 1.53
C ASP A 185 22.87 -1.53 0.60
N ASN A 186 22.30 -0.47 0.03
CA ASN A 186 22.96 0.45 -0.90
C ASN A 186 23.18 1.86 -0.33
N ASN A 187 22.77 2.14 0.92
CA ASN A 187 22.94 3.43 1.61
C ASN A 187 23.57 3.27 2.98
#